data_77be6432e30893b05bc8c91cc7f0e679
#
_entry.id   77be6432e30893b05bc8c91cc7f0e679
#
_cell.length_a   1.000
_cell.length_b   1.000
_cell.length_c   1.000
_cell.angle_alpha   90.00
_cell.angle_beta   90.00
_cell.angle_gamma   90.00
#
_symmetry.space_group_name_H-M   'P 1'
#
loop_
_entity.id
_entity.type
_entity.pdbx_description
1 polymer ?
#
loop_
_entity_poly.entity_id
_entity_poly.type
_entity_poly.pdbx_seq_one_letter_code
_entity_poly.pdbx_strand_id
1 'polypeptide(L)'
;MPITQGTVDCIQLADGFGFVAIRTGPDSLEAFILWFGDQRSPGPIALWLPELSIALARGLQVIISHGTSSAFIDSLRINAP
;
A
#
# COMPACT_ATOMS: atom_id res chain seq x y z
N MET A 1 -8.51 -14.25 -4.45
CA MET A 1 -7.88 -13.27 -3.58
C MET A 1 -8.19 -11.88 -4.09
N PRO A 2 -8.74 -10.98 -3.24
CA PRO A 2 -9.08 -9.64 -3.70
C PRO A 2 -7.86 -8.87 -4.16
N ILE A 3 -8.09 -8.01 -5.14
CA ILE A 3 -7.04 -7.18 -5.72
C ILE A 3 -7.53 -5.74 -5.73
N THR A 4 -6.67 -4.81 -5.30
CA THR A 4 -6.91 -3.38 -5.41
C THR A 4 -5.89 -2.80 -6.38
N GLN A 5 -6.35 -2.01 -7.32
CA GLN A 5 -5.52 -1.45 -8.38
C GLN A 5 -5.74 0.06 -8.46
N GLY A 6 -4.65 0.81 -8.57
CA GLY A 6 -4.73 2.27 -8.65
C GLY A 6 -3.37 2.90 -8.53
N THR A 7 -3.34 4.14 -8.07
CA THR A 7 -2.09 4.88 -7.85
C THR A 7 -1.97 5.25 -6.37
N VAL A 8 -0.73 5.39 -5.91
CA VAL A 8 -0.49 5.78 -4.51
C VAL A 8 -0.89 7.23 -4.34
N ASP A 9 -1.83 7.49 -3.43
CA ASP A 9 -2.28 8.85 -3.11
C ASP A 9 -1.40 9.48 -2.04
N CYS A 10 -1.11 8.73 -0.98
CA CYS A 10 -0.23 9.19 0.08
C CYS A 10 0.28 8.03 0.90
N ILE A 11 1.37 8.27 1.62
CA ILE A 11 1.93 7.34 2.60
C ILE A 11 2.04 8.11 3.90
N GLN A 12 1.50 7.57 4.98
CA GLN A 12 1.58 8.20 6.29
C GLN A 12 2.28 7.29 7.27
N LEU A 13 3.30 7.82 7.93
CA LEU A 13 4.11 7.10 8.90
C LEU A 13 3.98 7.78 10.26
N ALA A 14 3.73 6.98 11.30
CA ALA A 14 3.60 7.48 12.66
C ALA A 14 4.20 6.45 13.62
N ASP A 15 4.32 6.79 14.90
CA ASP A 15 4.95 5.90 15.87
C ASP A 15 4.20 4.58 16.03
N GLY A 16 2.89 4.62 16.05
CA GLY A 16 2.09 3.43 16.32
C GLY A 16 1.54 2.74 15.09
N PHE A 17 1.70 3.33 13.91
CA PHE A 17 1.15 2.74 12.69
C PHE A 17 1.74 3.40 11.45
N GLY A 18 1.60 2.70 10.32
CA GLY A 18 1.91 3.25 9.01
C GLY A 18 0.91 2.73 8.01
N PHE A 19 0.49 3.55 7.06
CA PHE A 19 -0.43 3.11 6.03
C PHE A 19 -0.15 3.80 4.71
N VAL A 20 -0.66 3.19 3.64
CA VAL A 20 -0.64 3.74 2.30
C VAL A 20 -2.06 3.85 1.80
N ALA A 21 -2.41 4.97 1.18
CA ALA A 21 -3.71 5.14 0.56
C ALA A 21 -3.57 5.01 -0.95
N ILE A 22 -4.41 4.17 -1.54
CA ILE A 22 -4.41 3.90 -2.98
C ILE A 22 -5.68 4.53 -3.58
N ARG A 23 -5.48 5.38 -4.57
CA ARG A 23 -6.60 5.98 -5.30
C ARG A 23 -7.06 5.01 -6.37
N THR A 24 -8.27 4.50 -6.22
CA THR A 24 -8.84 3.51 -7.13
C THR A 24 -9.81 4.11 -8.13
N GLY A 25 -10.16 5.39 -7.95
CA GLY A 25 -11.08 6.11 -8.83
C GLY A 25 -11.10 7.58 -8.44
N PRO A 26 -11.90 8.41 -9.12
CA PRO A 26 -11.92 9.87 -8.86
C PRO A 26 -12.24 10.22 -7.41
N ASP A 27 -13.13 9.45 -6.79
CA ASP A 27 -13.58 9.72 -5.42
C ASP A 27 -13.38 8.52 -4.50
N SER A 28 -12.50 7.58 -4.87
CA SER A 28 -12.33 6.34 -4.12
C SER A 28 -10.89 6.18 -3.67
N LEU A 29 -10.70 5.94 -2.39
CA LEU A 29 -9.42 5.63 -1.79
C LEU A 29 -9.55 4.36 -0.96
N GLU A 30 -8.54 3.51 -1.01
CA GLU A 30 -8.41 2.36 -0.11
C GLU A 30 -7.10 2.46 0.62
N ALA A 31 -7.14 2.23 1.93
CA ALA A 31 -5.96 2.28 2.78
C ALA A 31 -5.49 0.88 3.12
N PHE A 32 -4.19 0.66 3.11
CA PHE A 32 -3.55 -0.58 3.51
C PHE A 32 -2.57 -0.31 4.62
N ILE A 33 -2.52 -1.21 5.59
CA ILE A 33 -1.69 -1.07 6.76
C ILE A 33 -0.30 -1.59 6.46
N LEU A 34 0.72 -0.77 6.71
CA LEU A 34 2.11 -1.18 6.63
C LEU A 34 2.56 -1.80 7.95
N TRP A 35 2.15 -1.21 9.06
CA TRP A 35 2.32 -1.81 10.39
C TRP A 35 1.31 -1.20 11.34
N PHE A 36 1.06 -1.90 12.43
CA PHE A 36 0.13 -1.44 13.45
C PHE A 36 0.65 -1.91 14.81
N GLY A 37 1.01 -0.96 15.66
CA GLY A 37 1.55 -1.26 16.97
C GLY A 37 2.79 -2.13 16.88
N ASP A 38 2.78 -3.24 17.60
CA ASP A 38 3.88 -4.20 17.57
C ASP A 38 3.67 -5.32 16.56
N GLN A 39 2.58 -5.26 15.81
CA GLN A 39 2.23 -6.31 14.88
C GLN A 39 2.80 -6.05 13.49
N ARG A 40 4.04 -5.71 13.44
CA ARG A 40 4.69 -5.47 12.16
C ARG A 40 5.75 -6.53 11.90
N SER A 41 5.92 -6.82 10.63
CA SER A 41 7.01 -7.65 10.19
C SER A 41 8.03 -6.75 9.50
N PRO A 42 9.27 -6.69 9.99
CA PRO A 42 10.29 -5.84 9.36
C PRO A 42 10.52 -6.16 7.89
N GLY A 43 10.43 -7.44 7.53
CA GLY A 43 10.66 -7.86 6.15
C GLY A 43 9.67 -7.25 5.17
N PRO A 44 8.37 -7.44 5.34
CA PRO A 44 7.38 -6.83 4.45
C PRO A 44 7.46 -5.32 4.41
N ILE A 45 7.67 -4.66 5.55
CA ILE A 45 7.78 -3.20 5.58
C ILE A 45 8.98 -2.75 4.76
N ALA A 46 10.10 -3.43 4.91
CA ALA A 46 11.32 -3.09 4.18
C ALA A 46 11.14 -3.28 2.67
N LEU A 47 10.27 -4.22 2.25
CA LEU A 47 10.00 -4.45 0.84
C LEU A 47 8.98 -3.45 0.28
N TRP A 48 7.87 -3.23 1.01
CA TRP A 48 6.77 -2.43 0.49
C TRP A 48 7.08 -0.94 0.45
N LEU A 49 7.70 -0.42 1.49
CA LEU A 49 7.83 1.03 1.65
C LEU A 49 8.67 1.70 0.54
N PRO A 50 9.87 1.19 0.19
CA PRO A 50 10.63 1.82 -0.89
C PRO A 50 9.90 1.77 -2.23
N GLU A 51 9.25 0.66 -2.53
CA GLU A 51 8.54 0.50 -3.80
C GLU A 51 7.33 1.43 -3.88
N LEU A 52 6.57 1.54 -2.78
CA LEU A 52 5.42 2.43 -2.73
C LEU A 52 5.84 3.89 -2.82
N SER A 53 7.00 4.24 -2.26
CA SER A 53 7.54 5.60 -2.34
C SER A 53 7.90 5.97 -3.78
N ILE A 54 8.49 5.03 -4.52
CA ILE A 54 8.79 5.24 -5.93
C ILE A 54 7.51 5.41 -6.73
N ALA A 55 6.51 4.57 -6.46
CA ALA A 55 5.23 4.64 -7.16
C ALA A 55 4.54 5.99 -6.89
N LEU A 56 4.61 6.47 -5.66
CA LEU A 56 4.05 7.78 -5.31
C LEU A 56 4.73 8.90 -6.08
N ALA A 57 6.07 8.88 -6.10
CA ALA A 57 6.85 9.94 -6.75
C ALA A 57 6.64 9.99 -8.25
N ARG A 58 6.38 8.86 -8.89
CA ARG A 58 6.29 8.74 -10.35
C ARG A 58 4.87 8.54 -10.86
N GLY A 59 3.88 8.45 -9.99
CA GLY A 59 2.51 8.21 -10.41
C GLY A 59 2.30 6.85 -11.06
N LEU A 60 3.04 5.84 -10.62
CA LEU A 60 2.95 4.50 -11.21
C LEU A 60 1.71 3.78 -10.72
N GLN A 61 1.19 2.88 -11.56
CA GLN A 61 0.10 2.02 -11.18
C GLN A 61 0.58 0.94 -10.23
N VAL A 62 -0.16 0.70 -9.16
CA VAL A 62 0.12 -0.38 -8.23
C VAL A 62 -1.04 -1.35 -8.21
N ILE A 63 -0.72 -2.63 -8.04
CA ILE A 63 -1.69 -3.70 -7.90
C ILE A 63 -1.36 -4.42 -6.60
N ILE A 64 -2.31 -4.39 -5.66
CA ILE A 64 -2.12 -4.96 -4.33
C ILE A 64 -3.09 -6.11 -4.17
N SER A 65 -2.58 -7.29 -3.83
CA SER A 65 -3.44 -8.39 -3.42
C SER A 65 -3.50 -8.42 -1.90
N HIS A 66 -4.68 -8.73 -1.39
CA HIS A 66 -4.95 -8.75 0.05
C HIS A 66 -6.04 -9.76 0.34
N GLY A 67 -6.19 -10.14 1.60
CA GLY A 67 -7.26 -11.05 1.98
C GLY A 67 -8.61 -10.35 2.00
N THR A 68 -9.68 -11.15 1.94
CA THR A 68 -11.04 -10.63 2.08
C THR A 68 -11.18 -9.95 3.43
N SER A 69 -11.65 -8.71 3.42
CA SER A 69 -11.80 -7.90 4.64
C SER A 69 -10.48 -7.63 5.36
N SER A 70 -9.36 -7.71 4.65
CA SER A 70 -8.04 -7.45 5.22
C SER A 70 -7.46 -6.17 4.63
N ALA A 71 -6.84 -5.36 5.49
CA ALA A 71 -6.12 -4.17 5.09
C ALA A 71 -4.60 -4.40 5.00
N PHE A 72 -4.15 -5.65 5.18
CA PHE A 72 -2.74 -5.99 5.07
C PHE A 72 -2.40 -6.42 3.65
N ILE A 73 -1.23 -6.01 3.18
CA ILE A 73 -0.76 -6.31 1.83
C ILE A 73 -0.18 -7.72 1.81
N ASP A 74 -0.68 -8.57 0.91
CA ASP A 74 -0.12 -9.90 0.68
C ASP A 74 0.91 -9.88 -0.45
N SER A 75 0.65 -9.12 -1.51
CA SER A 75 1.62 -8.95 -2.57
C SER A 75 1.45 -7.59 -3.24
N LEU A 76 2.51 -7.11 -3.85
CA LEU A 76 2.56 -5.79 -4.48
C LEU A 76 3.19 -5.93 -5.85
N ARG A 77 2.53 -5.35 -6.86
CA ARG A 77 3.10 -5.23 -8.19
C ARG A 77 3.01 -3.77 -8.64
N ILE A 78 4.08 -3.27 -9.24
CA ILE A 78 4.14 -1.91 -9.76
C ILE A 78 4.36 -1.98 -11.26
N ASN A 79 3.49 -1.30 -12.00
CA ASN A 79 3.56 -1.25 -13.44
C ASN A 79 4.03 0.12 -13.90
N ALA A 80 4.68 0.15 -15.06
CA ALA A 80 5.02 1.41 -15.70
C ALA A 80 3.74 2.20 -16.02
N PRO A 81 3.81 3.53 -16.06
CA PRO A 81 2.65 4.35 -16.37
C PRO A 81 2.14 4.11 -17.81
#